data_d0340660618a285bca6ab1b39cb88970
#
_entry.id   d0340660618a285bca6ab1b39cb88970
#
_cell.length_a   1.000
_cell.length_b   1.000
_cell.length_c   1.000
_cell.angle_alpha   90.00
_cell.angle_beta   90.00
_cell.angle_gamma   90.00
#
_symmetry.space_group_name_H-M   'P 1'
#
loop_
_entity.id
_entity.type
_entity.pdbx_description
1 polymer ?
#
loop_
_entity_poly.entity_id
_entity_poly.type
_entity_poly.pdbx_seq_one_letter_code
_entity_poly.pdbx_strand_id
1 'polypeptide(L)'
;QLGVSVAEIDHFWTSCGFPKADPDSYMFTEQDAQAIEEWKQEFGEGTLGRTTVTSLLRAQSYMADRLVLWQLEAIVTDFQERMGLDDTSARLVVLDKIDEYIDLLQSQLGYAWRRQMAYLLLNTNREVEMREGKDAATDSYPLERSMGFVDMVAYTRRSSTMSGAALADLVQSFEMACRDVITTRGGRVVKT
;
A
#
# COMPACT_ATOMS: atom_id res chain seq x y z
N GLN A 1 14.10 19.47 -20.16
CA GLN A 1 13.97 18.29 -21.04
C GLN A 1 14.61 17.13 -20.33
N LEU A 2 13.80 16.16 -19.88
CA LEU A 2 14.23 14.98 -19.09
C LEU A 2 15.06 13.95 -19.87
N GLY A 3 15.26 14.13 -21.18
CA GLY A 3 15.95 13.14 -22.04
C GLY A 3 15.30 11.75 -22.02
N VAL A 4 13.98 11.68 -21.80
CA VAL A 4 13.16 10.47 -21.77
C VAL A 4 12.28 10.47 -23.00
N SER A 5 12.09 9.31 -23.62
CA SER A 5 11.15 9.18 -24.73
C SER A 5 9.71 9.17 -24.25
N VAL A 6 8.76 9.58 -25.08
CA VAL A 6 7.33 9.52 -24.78
C VAL A 6 6.89 8.09 -24.41
N ALA A 7 7.45 7.08 -25.07
CA ALA A 7 7.15 5.69 -24.76
C ALA A 7 7.61 5.26 -23.36
N GLU A 8 8.70 5.80 -22.84
CA GLU A 8 9.16 5.55 -21.47
C GLU A 8 8.27 6.25 -20.45
N ILE A 9 7.81 7.47 -20.74
CA ILE A 9 6.85 8.20 -19.90
C ILE A 9 5.53 7.43 -19.84
N ASP A 10 4.99 7.00 -20.99
CA ASP A 10 3.78 6.19 -21.07
C ASP A 10 3.92 4.89 -20.27
N HIS A 11 5.08 4.24 -20.37
CA HIS A 11 5.34 3.00 -19.63
C HIS A 11 5.40 3.23 -18.13
N PHE A 12 6.07 4.27 -17.67
CA PHE A 12 6.09 4.66 -16.26
C PHE A 12 4.67 4.94 -15.76
N TRP A 13 3.93 5.82 -16.45
CA TRP A 13 2.60 6.28 -16.10
C TRP A 13 1.57 5.13 -16.02
N THR A 14 1.55 4.28 -17.04
CA THR A 14 0.68 3.10 -17.04
C THR A 14 1.10 2.05 -16.00
N SER A 15 2.38 1.98 -15.65
CA SER A 15 2.85 1.13 -14.54
C SER A 15 2.41 1.65 -13.17
N CYS A 16 2.19 2.95 -13.04
CA CYS A 16 1.58 3.57 -11.87
C CYS A 16 0.04 3.38 -11.82
N GLY A 17 -0.57 2.73 -12.82
CA GLY A 17 -2.01 2.48 -12.85
C GLY A 17 -2.85 3.62 -13.43
N PHE A 18 -2.21 4.65 -13.97
CA PHE A 18 -2.93 5.78 -14.57
C PHE A 18 -3.26 5.52 -16.05
N PRO A 19 -4.37 6.06 -16.57
CA PRO A 19 -4.69 6.03 -17.99
C PRO A 19 -3.63 6.80 -18.78
N LYS A 20 -3.50 6.51 -20.07
CA LYS A 20 -2.63 7.29 -20.93
C LYS A 20 -3.03 8.75 -20.90
N ALA A 21 -2.04 9.62 -20.71
CA ALA A 21 -2.27 11.06 -20.73
C ALA A 21 -2.55 11.56 -22.14
N ASP A 22 -3.45 12.51 -22.26
CA ASP A 22 -3.61 13.27 -23.48
C ASP A 22 -2.37 14.18 -23.66
N PRO A 23 -1.68 14.15 -24.81
CA PRO A 23 -0.52 14.98 -25.07
C PRO A 23 -0.75 16.49 -24.87
N ASP A 24 -1.97 16.94 -25.02
CA ASP A 24 -2.39 18.33 -24.89
C ASP A 24 -2.88 18.68 -23.46
N SER A 25 -2.87 17.74 -22.52
CA SER A 25 -3.30 17.97 -21.14
C SER A 25 -2.16 18.49 -20.25
N TYR A 26 -2.43 19.53 -19.46
CA TYR A 26 -1.52 20.05 -18.44
C TYR A 26 -1.63 19.24 -17.12
N MET A 27 -1.57 17.93 -17.19
CA MET A 27 -1.74 17.04 -16.03
C MET A 27 -0.46 16.79 -15.25
N PHE A 28 0.70 17.11 -15.80
CA PHE A 28 1.99 16.79 -15.20
C PHE A 28 2.56 17.95 -14.38
N THR A 29 3.10 17.62 -13.21
CA THR A 29 3.78 18.52 -12.29
C THR A 29 5.29 18.33 -12.32
N GLU A 30 6.03 19.20 -11.64
CA GLU A 30 7.47 19.00 -11.43
C GLU A 30 7.78 17.73 -10.62
N GLN A 31 6.88 17.31 -9.72
CA GLN A 31 7.02 16.08 -8.97
C GLN A 31 6.93 14.86 -9.85
N ASP A 32 6.04 14.86 -10.85
CA ASP A 32 5.95 13.78 -11.85
C ASP A 32 7.24 13.68 -12.67
N ALA A 33 7.79 14.81 -13.06
CA ALA A 33 9.06 14.88 -13.78
C ALA A 33 10.21 14.30 -12.94
N GLN A 34 10.28 14.63 -11.65
CA GLN A 34 11.27 14.11 -10.73
C GLN A 34 11.11 12.59 -10.53
N ALA A 35 9.89 12.11 -10.34
CA ALA A 35 9.62 10.68 -10.17
C ALA A 35 10.03 9.85 -11.40
N ILE A 36 9.80 10.39 -12.61
CA ILE A 36 10.23 9.75 -13.87
C ILE A 36 11.75 9.74 -13.97
N GLU A 37 12.44 10.80 -13.56
CA GLU A 37 13.89 10.89 -13.59
C GLU A 37 14.54 9.90 -12.62
N GLU A 38 14.05 9.80 -11.40
CA GLU A 38 14.48 8.79 -10.41
C GLU A 38 14.29 7.37 -10.93
N TRP A 39 13.12 7.09 -11.52
CA TRP A 39 12.84 5.80 -12.14
C TRP A 39 13.79 5.48 -13.30
N LYS A 40 14.13 6.49 -14.13
CA LYS A 40 15.09 6.33 -15.23
C LYS A 40 16.48 6.05 -14.74
N GLN A 41 16.95 6.74 -13.71
CA GLN A 41 18.29 6.53 -13.12
C GLN A 41 18.41 5.08 -12.63
N GLU A 42 17.40 4.55 -11.96
CA GLU A 42 17.41 3.18 -11.46
C GLU A 42 17.47 2.14 -12.61
N PHE A 43 16.86 2.41 -13.75
CA PHE A 43 16.98 1.56 -14.93
C PHE A 43 18.31 1.68 -15.68
N GLY A 44 18.94 2.85 -15.64
CA GLY A 44 20.17 3.12 -16.39
C GLY A 44 21.43 2.73 -15.63
N GLU A 45 21.51 3.11 -14.37
CA GLU A 45 22.69 3.02 -13.50
C GLU A 45 22.47 2.13 -12.27
N GLY A 46 21.23 1.74 -12.00
CA GLY A 46 20.87 0.99 -10.82
C GLY A 46 21.29 -0.47 -10.86
N THR A 47 21.34 -1.08 -9.68
CA THR A 47 21.71 -2.50 -9.50
C THR A 47 20.56 -3.46 -9.77
N LEU A 48 19.33 -2.96 -9.86
CA LEU A 48 18.13 -3.76 -10.07
C LEU A 48 17.80 -3.91 -11.56
N GLY A 49 17.39 -5.10 -11.95
CA GLY A 49 16.93 -5.35 -13.32
C GLY A 49 15.59 -4.63 -13.63
N ARG A 50 15.41 -4.24 -14.88
CA ARG A 50 14.22 -3.51 -15.38
C ARG A 50 12.88 -4.14 -14.96
N THR A 51 12.76 -5.45 -15.05
CA THR A 51 11.54 -6.19 -14.64
C THR A 51 11.26 -6.02 -13.16
N THR A 52 12.29 -6.05 -12.33
CA THR A 52 12.18 -5.88 -10.87
C THR A 52 11.70 -4.48 -10.54
N VAL A 53 12.32 -3.44 -11.10
CA VAL A 53 11.94 -2.04 -10.86
C VAL A 53 10.50 -1.78 -11.31
N THR A 54 10.10 -2.27 -12.50
CA THR A 54 8.71 -2.16 -12.97
C THR A 54 7.73 -2.87 -12.04
N SER A 55 8.09 -4.05 -11.52
CA SER A 55 7.25 -4.80 -10.58
C SER A 55 7.10 -4.07 -9.24
N LEU A 56 8.17 -3.47 -8.74
CA LEU A 56 8.13 -2.65 -7.52
C LEU A 56 7.23 -1.44 -7.70
N LEU A 57 7.38 -0.72 -8.81
CA LEU A 57 6.54 0.44 -9.14
C LEU A 57 5.06 0.06 -9.18
N ARG A 58 4.70 -1.01 -9.89
CA ARG A 58 3.32 -1.51 -9.96
C ARG A 58 2.77 -1.90 -8.60
N ALA A 59 3.56 -2.60 -7.79
CA ALA A 59 3.14 -3.02 -6.45
C ALA A 59 2.90 -1.81 -5.53
N GLN A 60 3.79 -0.82 -5.55
CA GLN A 60 3.65 0.42 -4.77
C GLN A 60 2.41 1.20 -5.19
N SER A 61 2.22 1.38 -6.50
CA SER A 61 1.09 2.14 -7.03
C SER A 61 -0.25 1.47 -6.75
N TYR A 62 -0.34 0.15 -6.89
CA TYR A 62 -1.53 -0.60 -6.51
C TYR A 62 -1.90 -0.46 -5.03
N MET A 63 -0.90 -0.50 -4.15
CA MET A 63 -1.13 -0.32 -2.72
C MET A 63 -1.49 1.12 -2.38
N ALA A 64 -0.87 2.10 -3.04
CA ALA A 64 -1.15 3.51 -2.86
C ALA A 64 -2.57 3.86 -3.29
N ASP A 65 -3.03 3.38 -4.45
CA ASP A 65 -4.40 3.59 -4.94
C ASP A 65 -5.44 3.16 -3.89
N ARG A 66 -5.31 1.94 -3.38
CA ARG A 66 -6.21 1.42 -2.35
C ARG A 66 -6.15 2.21 -1.04
N LEU A 67 -4.95 2.61 -0.63
CA LEU A 67 -4.75 3.36 0.61
C LEU A 67 -5.37 4.75 0.51
N VAL A 68 -5.12 5.46 -0.60
CA VAL A 68 -5.66 6.81 -0.84
C VAL A 68 -7.19 6.78 -0.86
N LEU A 69 -7.78 5.81 -1.57
CA LEU A 69 -9.23 5.64 -1.58
C LEU A 69 -9.79 5.43 -0.17
N TRP A 70 -9.18 4.53 0.59
CA TRP A 70 -9.61 4.26 1.97
C TRP A 70 -9.46 5.48 2.89
N GLN A 71 -8.35 6.22 2.78
CA GLN A 71 -8.12 7.45 3.55
C GLN A 71 -9.16 8.53 3.22
N LEU A 72 -9.45 8.71 1.93
CA LEU A 72 -10.45 9.68 1.48
C LEU A 72 -11.85 9.34 2.04
N GLU A 73 -12.29 8.09 1.93
CA GLU A 73 -13.58 7.66 2.44
C GLU A 73 -13.66 7.77 3.97
N ALA A 74 -12.57 7.51 4.70
CA ALA A 74 -12.53 7.70 6.15
C ALA A 74 -12.70 9.18 6.55
N ILE A 75 -12.06 10.09 5.82
CA ILE A 75 -12.19 11.54 6.06
C ILE A 75 -13.61 12.01 5.72
N VAL A 76 -14.19 11.54 4.62
CA VAL A 76 -15.60 11.86 4.25
C VAL A 76 -16.55 11.42 5.36
N THR A 77 -16.41 10.18 5.82
CA THR A 77 -17.24 9.62 6.90
C THR A 77 -17.12 10.45 8.18
N ASP A 78 -15.90 10.82 8.58
CA ASP A 78 -15.67 11.66 9.76
C ASP A 78 -16.38 13.04 9.64
N PHE A 79 -16.33 13.67 8.47
CA PHE A 79 -17.05 14.94 8.25
C PHE A 79 -18.57 14.78 8.23
N GLN A 80 -19.10 13.69 7.64
CA GLN A 80 -20.52 13.38 7.72
C GLN A 80 -20.98 13.28 9.17
N GLU A 81 -20.28 12.50 9.99
CA GLU A 81 -20.66 12.26 11.39
C GLU A 81 -20.51 13.52 12.27
N ARG A 82 -19.37 14.20 12.18
CA ARG A 82 -19.09 15.37 13.05
C ARG A 82 -19.88 16.61 12.70
N MET A 83 -20.19 16.81 11.42
CA MET A 83 -20.86 18.01 10.95
C MET A 83 -22.34 17.79 10.60
N GLY A 84 -22.81 16.54 10.64
CA GLY A 84 -24.19 16.20 10.26
C GLY A 84 -24.46 16.44 8.77
N LEU A 85 -23.45 16.25 7.91
CA LEU A 85 -23.53 16.49 6.47
C LEU A 85 -24.01 15.25 5.72
N ASP A 86 -24.69 15.46 4.60
CA ASP A 86 -24.91 14.42 3.61
C ASP A 86 -23.59 14.09 2.85
N ASP A 87 -23.57 12.97 2.14
CA ASP A 87 -22.37 12.48 1.45
C ASP A 87 -21.78 13.51 0.47
N THR A 88 -22.61 14.14 -0.34
CA THR A 88 -22.16 15.13 -1.33
C THR A 88 -21.55 16.35 -0.67
N SER A 89 -22.19 16.87 0.37
CA SER A 89 -21.69 18.03 1.13
C SER A 89 -20.39 17.72 1.84
N ALA A 90 -20.25 16.53 2.43
CA ALA A 90 -19.00 16.08 3.06
C ALA A 90 -17.86 15.97 2.05
N ARG A 91 -18.10 15.41 0.86
CA ARG A 91 -17.08 15.34 -0.22
C ARG A 91 -16.63 16.72 -0.70
N LEU A 92 -17.53 17.68 -0.80
CA LEU A 92 -17.16 19.07 -1.13
C LEU A 92 -16.26 19.69 -0.06
N VAL A 93 -16.55 19.46 1.23
CA VAL A 93 -15.69 19.92 2.33
C VAL A 93 -14.32 19.25 2.28
N VAL A 94 -14.27 17.94 1.97
CA VAL A 94 -13.00 17.22 1.80
C VAL A 94 -12.17 17.81 0.67
N LEU A 95 -12.79 18.09 -0.50
CA LEU A 95 -12.10 18.70 -1.63
C LEU A 95 -11.50 20.08 -1.31
N ASP A 96 -12.15 20.85 -0.45
CA ASP A 96 -11.66 22.16 -0.01
C ASP A 96 -10.52 22.05 1.02
N LYS A 97 -10.50 20.98 1.80
CA LYS A 97 -9.59 20.83 2.96
C LYS A 97 -8.51 19.76 2.81
N ILE A 98 -8.52 18.98 1.74
CA ILE A 98 -7.62 17.82 1.62
C ILE A 98 -6.14 18.21 1.72
N ASP A 99 -5.77 19.37 1.21
CA ASP A 99 -4.39 19.86 1.24
C ASP A 99 -3.85 20.01 2.67
N GLU A 100 -4.73 20.27 3.66
CA GLU A 100 -4.34 20.34 5.07
C GLU A 100 -3.87 18.98 5.63
N TYR A 101 -4.27 17.88 5.00
CA TYR A 101 -4.00 16.51 5.47
C TYR A 101 -2.94 15.77 4.66
N ILE A 102 -2.68 16.17 3.40
CA ILE A 102 -1.80 15.44 2.47
C ILE A 102 -0.41 15.24 3.08
N ASP A 103 0.23 16.30 3.55
CA ASP A 103 1.59 16.23 4.10
C ASP A 103 1.67 15.31 5.32
N LEU A 104 0.67 15.37 6.19
CA LEU A 104 0.59 14.50 7.36
C LEU A 104 0.44 13.03 6.95
N LEU A 105 -0.47 12.73 6.02
CA LEU A 105 -0.71 11.37 5.55
C LEU A 105 0.52 10.79 4.87
N GLN A 106 1.20 11.56 4.02
CA GLN A 106 2.45 11.15 3.37
C GLN A 106 3.57 10.91 4.39
N SER A 107 3.72 11.81 5.35
CA SER A 107 4.73 11.69 6.41
C SER A 107 4.52 10.41 7.23
N GLN A 108 3.29 10.13 7.65
CA GLN A 108 2.93 8.93 8.40
C GLN A 108 3.12 7.66 7.57
N LEU A 109 2.76 7.68 6.29
CA LEU A 109 3.00 6.56 5.37
C LEU A 109 4.50 6.28 5.23
N GLY A 110 5.31 7.29 5.00
CA GLY A 110 6.76 7.16 4.88
C GLY A 110 7.39 6.61 6.16
N TYR A 111 6.93 7.06 7.33
CA TYR A 111 7.36 6.53 8.63
C TYR A 111 6.98 5.05 8.78
N ALA A 112 5.72 4.71 8.54
CA ALA A 112 5.23 3.35 8.68
C ALA A 112 5.96 2.38 7.74
N TRP A 113 6.18 2.79 6.49
CA TRP A 113 6.91 2.00 5.50
C TRP A 113 8.35 1.72 5.95
N ARG A 114 9.10 2.76 6.36
CA ARG A 114 10.48 2.60 6.86
C ARG A 114 10.55 1.71 8.09
N ARG A 115 9.58 1.84 8.99
CA ARG A 115 9.52 1.05 10.22
C ARG A 115 9.27 -0.43 9.91
N GLN A 116 8.36 -0.73 8.98
CA GLN A 116 8.07 -2.09 8.53
C GLN A 116 9.29 -2.69 7.80
N MET A 117 9.97 -1.93 6.95
CA MET A 117 11.17 -2.38 6.28
C MET A 117 12.27 -2.73 7.29
N ALA A 118 12.54 -1.85 8.25
CA ALA A 118 13.53 -2.10 9.29
C ALA A 118 13.21 -3.36 10.11
N TYR A 119 11.94 -3.58 10.44
CA TYR A 119 11.49 -4.78 11.15
C TYR A 119 11.72 -6.05 10.32
N LEU A 120 11.38 -6.03 9.05
CA LEU A 120 11.58 -7.17 8.14
C LEU A 120 13.06 -7.50 7.96
N LEU A 121 13.90 -6.49 7.75
CA LEU A 121 15.35 -6.67 7.59
C LEU A 121 15.99 -7.26 8.85
N LEU A 122 15.60 -6.77 10.03
CA LEU A 122 16.09 -7.29 11.31
C LEU A 122 15.71 -8.77 11.49
N ASN A 123 14.47 -9.14 11.17
CA ASN A 123 14.04 -10.53 11.26
C ASN A 123 14.74 -11.43 10.25
N THR A 124 14.89 -10.96 8.99
CA THR A 124 15.63 -11.70 7.96
C THR A 124 17.08 -11.91 8.36
N ASN A 125 17.74 -10.88 8.90
CA ASN A 125 19.13 -11.01 9.38
C ASN A 125 19.25 -12.07 10.48
N ARG A 126 18.37 -12.05 11.48
CA ARG A 126 18.35 -13.07 12.54
C ARG A 126 18.14 -14.48 12.00
N GLU A 127 17.28 -14.63 11.00
CA GLU A 127 17.03 -15.93 10.37
C GLU A 127 18.25 -16.43 9.58
N VAL A 128 18.98 -15.54 8.92
CA VAL A 128 20.25 -15.88 8.23
C VAL A 128 21.31 -16.27 9.25
N GLU A 129 21.53 -15.47 10.31
CA GLU A 129 22.49 -15.76 11.37
C GLU A 129 22.25 -17.13 12.06
N MET A 130 20.99 -17.46 12.32
CA MET A 130 20.62 -18.76 12.90
C MET A 130 20.95 -19.96 11.97
N ARG A 131 21.13 -19.72 10.67
CA ARG A 131 21.46 -20.74 9.67
C ARG A 131 22.94 -20.91 9.46
N GLU A 132 23.72 -19.85 9.53
CA GLU A 132 25.20 -19.95 9.39
C GLU A 132 25.83 -20.87 10.44
N GLY A 133 25.13 -21.14 11.55
CA GLY A 133 25.53 -22.11 12.56
C GLY A 133 25.09 -23.56 12.34
N LYS A 134 24.31 -23.87 11.30
CA LYS A 134 23.82 -25.21 10.98
C LYS A 134 24.18 -25.52 9.53
N ASP A 135 25.02 -26.55 9.33
CA ASP A 135 25.54 -27.08 8.08
C ASP A 135 24.97 -26.49 6.77
N ALA A 136 25.81 -25.80 6.04
CA ALA A 136 25.57 -25.19 4.72
C ALA A 136 25.27 -26.21 3.57
N ALA A 137 24.89 -27.43 3.89
CA ALA A 137 24.78 -28.53 2.92
C ALA A 137 23.40 -28.72 2.27
N THR A 138 22.40 -27.94 2.64
CA THR A 138 21.04 -28.05 2.04
C THR A 138 20.57 -26.70 1.48
N ASP A 139 21.05 -26.40 0.30
CA ASP A 139 20.90 -25.12 -0.42
C ASP A 139 19.57 -24.98 -1.20
N SER A 140 18.51 -25.67 -0.81
CA SER A 140 17.31 -25.71 -1.66
C SER A 140 16.13 -24.85 -1.23
N TYR A 141 16.03 -24.39 0.04
CA TYR A 141 14.92 -23.55 0.47
C TYR A 141 15.34 -22.50 1.51
N PRO A 142 15.26 -21.24 1.15
CA PRO A 142 15.90 -20.19 1.95
C PRO A 142 15.26 -19.92 3.32
N LEU A 143 13.96 -20.13 3.53
CA LEU A 143 13.31 -19.80 4.81
C LEU A 143 12.07 -20.68 5.06
N GLU A 144 12.07 -21.41 6.18
CA GLU A 144 10.87 -22.10 6.63
C GLU A 144 9.86 -21.08 7.18
N ARG A 145 8.62 -21.14 6.70
CA ARG A 145 7.52 -20.30 7.14
C ARG A 145 6.32 -21.17 7.48
N SER A 146 5.71 -20.90 8.64
CA SER A 146 4.39 -21.44 8.96
C SER A 146 3.32 -20.48 8.46
N MET A 147 2.34 -21.01 7.74
CA MET A 147 1.18 -20.27 7.29
C MET A 147 -0.06 -20.75 8.05
N GLY A 148 -0.86 -19.80 8.50
CA GLY A 148 -2.13 -20.07 9.16
C GLY A 148 -3.27 -19.35 8.43
N PHE A 149 -4.48 -19.89 8.56
CA PHE A 149 -5.70 -19.29 8.06
C PHE A 149 -6.66 -19.10 9.22
N VAL A 150 -7.32 -17.96 9.28
CA VAL A 150 -8.36 -17.65 10.27
C VAL A 150 -9.59 -17.21 9.50
N ASP A 151 -10.74 -17.78 9.84
CA ASP A 151 -12.00 -17.48 9.19
C ASP A 151 -13.13 -17.28 10.22
N MET A 152 -14.15 -16.50 9.84
CA MET A 152 -15.34 -16.28 10.66
C MET A 152 -16.34 -17.41 10.52
N VAL A 153 -16.65 -18.07 11.62
CA VAL A 153 -17.67 -19.12 11.64
C VAL A 153 -19.05 -18.56 11.27
N ALA A 154 -19.69 -19.20 10.30
CA ALA A 154 -21.03 -18.85 9.80
C ALA A 154 -21.15 -17.43 9.23
N TYR A 155 -20.08 -16.90 8.61
CA TYR A 155 -20.08 -15.56 8.00
C TYR A 155 -21.25 -15.35 7.03
N THR A 156 -21.45 -16.25 6.07
CA THR A 156 -22.52 -16.14 5.06
C THR A 156 -23.91 -16.04 5.67
N ARG A 157 -24.18 -16.81 6.73
CA ARG A 157 -25.46 -16.76 7.44
C ARG A 157 -25.65 -15.46 8.22
N ARG A 158 -24.58 -14.93 8.82
CA ARG A 158 -24.62 -13.66 9.56
C ARG A 158 -24.80 -12.47 8.62
N SER A 159 -24.03 -12.43 7.53
CA SER A 159 -24.07 -11.34 6.57
C SER A 159 -25.42 -11.19 5.87
N SER A 160 -26.16 -12.28 5.63
CA SER A 160 -27.48 -12.23 4.99
C SER A 160 -28.57 -11.55 5.82
N THR A 161 -28.37 -11.37 7.12
CA THR A 161 -29.36 -10.76 8.04
C THR A 161 -28.92 -9.40 8.59
N MET A 162 -27.71 -8.93 8.24
CA MET A 162 -27.14 -7.68 8.74
C MET A 162 -27.33 -6.52 7.74
N SER A 163 -27.40 -5.30 8.25
CA SER A 163 -27.24 -4.11 7.41
C SER A 163 -25.81 -3.97 6.92
N GLY A 164 -25.59 -3.22 5.84
CA GLY A 164 -24.25 -2.99 5.32
C GLY A 164 -23.29 -2.39 6.34
N ALA A 165 -23.74 -1.42 7.14
CA ALA A 165 -22.95 -0.82 8.21
C ALA A 165 -22.57 -1.85 9.29
N ALA A 166 -23.53 -2.62 9.81
CA ALA A 166 -23.26 -3.63 10.81
C ALA A 166 -22.33 -4.76 10.29
N LEU A 167 -22.40 -5.07 9.00
CA LEU A 167 -21.49 -6.01 8.36
C LEU A 167 -20.07 -5.45 8.26
N ALA A 168 -19.92 -4.19 7.88
CA ALA A 168 -18.62 -3.52 7.83
C ALA A 168 -17.97 -3.49 9.22
N ASP A 169 -18.72 -3.13 10.26
CA ASP A 169 -18.25 -3.12 11.65
C ASP A 169 -17.79 -4.51 12.12
N LEU A 170 -18.55 -5.56 11.76
CA LEU A 170 -18.19 -6.94 12.09
C LEU A 170 -16.88 -7.35 11.44
N VAL A 171 -16.71 -7.08 10.14
CA VAL A 171 -15.48 -7.40 9.39
C VAL A 171 -14.29 -6.65 9.97
N GLN A 172 -14.43 -5.34 10.18
CA GLN A 172 -13.37 -4.50 10.71
C GLN A 172 -12.95 -4.95 12.12
N SER A 173 -13.91 -5.24 12.99
CA SER A 173 -13.63 -5.72 14.36
C SER A 173 -12.89 -7.06 14.34
N PHE A 174 -13.28 -7.98 13.45
CA PHE A 174 -12.61 -9.25 13.28
C PHE A 174 -11.18 -9.11 12.77
N GLU A 175 -10.98 -8.28 11.73
CA GLU A 175 -9.65 -8.01 11.17
C GLU A 175 -8.71 -7.37 12.20
N MET A 176 -9.20 -6.39 12.97
CA MET A 176 -8.43 -5.77 14.05
C MET A 176 -8.04 -6.78 15.12
N ALA A 177 -8.99 -7.58 15.61
CA ALA A 177 -8.72 -8.59 16.63
C ALA A 177 -7.71 -9.65 16.15
N CYS A 178 -7.84 -10.12 14.92
CA CYS A 178 -6.88 -11.06 14.32
C CYS A 178 -5.50 -10.42 14.19
N ARG A 179 -5.44 -9.20 13.67
CA ARG A 179 -4.18 -8.47 13.51
C ARG A 179 -3.46 -8.28 14.84
N ASP A 180 -4.16 -7.83 15.87
CA ASP A 180 -3.58 -7.58 17.19
C ASP A 180 -2.98 -8.85 17.80
N VAL A 181 -3.71 -9.95 17.75
CA VAL A 181 -3.22 -11.24 18.28
C VAL A 181 -2.03 -11.77 17.49
N ILE A 182 -2.06 -11.67 16.17
CA ILE A 182 -0.99 -12.18 15.29
C ILE A 182 0.27 -11.34 15.45
N THR A 183 0.15 -10.01 15.38
CA THR A 183 1.31 -9.11 15.40
C THR A 183 1.99 -9.06 16.76
N THR A 184 1.24 -9.10 17.85
CA THR A 184 1.80 -9.15 19.22
C THR A 184 2.60 -10.42 19.50
N ARG A 185 2.36 -11.48 18.74
CA ARG A 185 3.14 -12.73 18.80
C ARG A 185 4.22 -12.86 17.74
N GLY A 186 4.56 -11.78 17.06
CA GLY A 186 5.59 -11.76 16.02
C GLY A 186 5.14 -12.32 14.67
N GLY A 187 3.87 -12.66 14.51
CA GLY A 187 3.29 -13.07 13.25
C GLY A 187 3.01 -11.88 12.31
N ARG A 188 2.67 -12.17 11.07
CA ARG A 188 2.34 -11.18 10.05
C ARG A 188 1.06 -11.57 9.32
N VAL A 189 0.13 -10.63 9.21
CA VAL A 189 -1.04 -10.77 8.33
C VAL A 189 -0.59 -10.47 6.89
N VAL A 190 -0.78 -11.43 6.00
CA VAL A 190 -0.35 -11.33 4.59
C VAL A 190 -1.51 -10.89 3.70
N LYS A 191 -2.72 -11.37 4.04
CA LYS A 191 -3.94 -11.06 3.28
C LYS A 191 -5.14 -11.13 4.22
N THR A 192 -6.06 -10.21 4.10
CA THR A 192 -7.40 -10.21 4.67
C THR A 192 -8.43 -10.22 3.55
#